data_ac98fa030e4c462bca463b563eb68678
#
_entry.id   ac98fa030e4c462bca463b563eb68678
#
_cell.length_a   1.000
_cell.length_b   1.000
_cell.length_c   1.000
_cell.angle_alpha   90.00
_cell.angle_beta   90.00
_cell.angle_gamma   90.00
#
_symmetry.space_group_name_H-M   'P 1'
#
loop_
_entity.id
_entity.type
_entity.pdbx_description
1 polymer ?
#
loop_
_entity_poly.entity_id
_entity_poly.type
_entity_poly.pdbx_seq_one_letter_code
_entity_poly.pdbx_strand_id
1 'polypeptide(L)'
;MNENRPTPAAPATSPGRGLDPAARRTFAWFLGILAAITTAVMAPLWLTDADADSFNAWVPLLSWAPALSALVAHLLTRRHGPRVSFVRWVAIRPFASRRIAGTWALMLGVFLVIPAASTSLGVAIGLVAWRPSPEAWSLLPLILPFALLGLLTVTGEEIGWRGGLQTTLEPLGAFRASALITVLWALWHLPLTLGYAASGDLAVRDVVATSVDLLIIGFVLSAARIMSSSMWPAAWAHALMNSTLVFAESNLTTSARDLADGPFWGMQAITWAITGLSAVATMLIATRSVRRANRLATPQL
;
A
#
# COMPACT_ATOMS: atom_id res chain seq x y z
N MET A 1 -17.65 37.15 15.99
CA MET A 1 -16.75 37.02 14.82
C MET A 1 -16.86 35.62 14.31
N ASN A 2 -17.32 35.44 13.07
CA ASN A 2 -17.93 34.21 12.55
C ASN A 2 -16.85 33.44 11.73
N GLU A 3 -16.07 32.56 12.39
CA GLU A 3 -14.97 31.81 11.76
C GLU A 3 -15.36 30.43 11.19
N ASN A 4 -16.64 30.19 10.97
CA ASN A 4 -17.15 28.90 10.47
C ASN A 4 -17.63 28.97 8.99
N ARG A 5 -16.92 29.69 8.12
CA ARG A 5 -17.16 29.48 6.69
C ARG A 5 -16.41 28.24 6.22
N PRO A 6 -17.07 27.22 5.69
CA PRO A 6 -16.39 26.12 5.03
C PRO A 6 -15.63 26.68 3.83
N THR A 7 -14.31 26.46 3.82
CA THR A 7 -13.45 26.79 2.66
C THR A 7 -14.03 26.12 1.43
N PRO A 8 -14.20 26.84 0.29
CA PRO A 8 -14.69 26.22 -0.94
C PRO A 8 -13.80 25.04 -1.30
N ALA A 9 -14.42 23.89 -1.56
CA ALA A 9 -13.75 22.74 -2.13
C ALA A 9 -13.05 23.18 -3.41
N ALA A 10 -11.78 22.82 -3.58
CA ALA A 10 -11.06 23.06 -4.82
C ALA A 10 -11.91 22.55 -6.00
N PRO A 11 -11.98 23.29 -7.12
CA PRO A 11 -12.81 22.92 -8.26
C PRO A 11 -12.44 21.49 -8.68
N ALA A 12 -13.44 20.62 -8.76
CA ALA A 12 -13.30 19.25 -9.22
C ALA A 12 -12.71 19.28 -10.63
N THR A 13 -11.44 18.92 -10.74
CA THR A 13 -10.78 18.81 -12.05
C THR A 13 -11.47 17.69 -12.82
N SER A 14 -11.92 17.99 -14.05
CA SER A 14 -12.51 17.00 -14.95
C SER A 14 -11.54 15.82 -15.12
N PRO A 15 -11.96 14.56 -14.90
CA PRO A 15 -11.11 13.41 -15.09
C PRO A 15 -10.60 13.34 -16.55
N GLY A 16 -9.27 13.21 -16.70
CA GLY A 16 -8.67 13.03 -18.04
C GLY A 16 -7.78 14.18 -18.52
N ARG A 17 -7.61 15.25 -17.73
CA ARG A 17 -6.54 16.23 -18.00
C ARG A 17 -5.21 15.65 -17.54
N GLY A 18 -4.17 15.73 -18.40
CA GLY A 18 -2.81 15.36 -18.01
C GLY A 18 -2.32 16.18 -16.80
N LEU A 19 -1.21 15.75 -16.20
CA LEU A 19 -0.60 16.48 -15.07
C LEU A 19 -0.19 17.88 -15.52
N ASP A 20 -0.51 18.87 -14.72
CA ASP A 20 0.02 20.23 -14.91
C ASP A 20 1.55 20.28 -14.64
N PRO A 21 2.24 21.35 -15.04
CA PRO A 21 3.69 21.46 -14.86
C PRO A 21 4.15 21.37 -13.38
N ALA A 22 3.35 21.83 -12.42
CA ALA A 22 3.70 21.76 -11.01
C ALA A 22 3.60 20.32 -10.49
N ALA A 23 2.52 19.60 -10.83
CA ALA A 23 2.35 18.18 -10.51
C ALA A 23 3.45 17.31 -11.15
N ARG A 24 3.84 17.59 -12.42
CA ARG A 24 4.96 16.88 -13.09
C ARG A 24 6.28 17.10 -12.37
N ARG A 25 6.57 18.33 -11.93
CA ARG A 25 7.78 18.64 -11.15
C ARG A 25 7.76 17.91 -9.80
N THR A 26 6.64 17.93 -9.09
CA THR A 26 6.49 17.23 -7.79
C THR A 26 6.70 15.73 -7.97
N PHE A 27 6.11 15.14 -9.00
CA PHE A 27 6.29 13.74 -9.36
C PHE A 27 7.75 13.41 -9.65
N ALA A 28 8.43 14.21 -10.49
CA ALA A 28 9.82 13.99 -10.85
C ALA A 28 10.76 14.11 -9.63
N TRP A 29 10.58 15.14 -8.79
CA TRP A 29 11.35 15.28 -7.56
C TRP A 29 11.12 14.11 -6.59
N PHE A 30 9.86 13.71 -6.39
CA PHE A 30 9.55 12.55 -5.54
C PHE A 30 10.31 11.30 -6.00
N LEU A 31 10.23 10.94 -7.28
CA LEU A 31 10.90 9.76 -7.82
C LEU A 31 12.43 9.88 -7.77
N GLY A 32 12.97 11.03 -8.13
CA GLY A 32 14.43 11.24 -8.13
C GLY A 32 15.03 11.14 -6.73
N ILE A 33 14.35 11.72 -5.72
CA ILE A 33 14.80 11.66 -4.32
C ILE A 33 14.64 10.24 -3.78
N LEU A 34 13.51 9.59 -4.06
CA LEU A 34 13.28 8.21 -3.65
C LEU A 34 14.33 7.27 -4.23
N ALA A 35 14.62 7.39 -5.53
CA ALA A 35 15.65 6.60 -6.17
C ALA A 35 17.03 6.86 -5.55
N ALA A 36 17.38 8.12 -5.29
CA ALA A 36 18.63 8.48 -4.65
C ALA A 36 18.78 7.88 -3.25
N ILE A 37 17.75 7.98 -2.40
CA ILE A 37 17.76 7.40 -1.04
C ILE A 37 17.86 5.88 -1.12
N THR A 38 17.02 5.25 -1.96
CA THR A 38 17.01 3.79 -2.11
C THR A 38 18.37 3.29 -2.58
N THR A 39 18.97 3.95 -3.58
CA THR A 39 20.30 3.59 -4.07
C THR A 39 21.36 3.80 -3.00
N ALA A 40 21.34 4.91 -2.26
CA ALA A 40 22.31 5.17 -1.20
C ALA A 40 22.27 4.11 -0.07
N VAL A 41 21.08 3.56 0.21
CA VAL A 41 20.92 2.51 1.23
C VAL A 41 21.25 1.13 0.65
N MET A 42 20.75 0.81 -0.54
CA MET A 42 20.86 -0.54 -1.10
C MET A 42 22.20 -0.82 -1.78
N ALA A 43 22.81 0.15 -2.43
CA ALA A 43 24.04 -0.10 -3.17
C ALA A 43 25.21 -0.62 -2.28
N PRO A 44 25.45 -0.09 -1.08
CA PRO A 44 26.47 -0.66 -0.19
C PRO A 44 26.21 -2.13 0.15
N LEU A 45 24.94 -2.50 0.42
CA LEU A 45 24.57 -3.89 0.76
C LEU A 45 24.83 -4.82 -0.43
N TRP A 46 24.48 -4.39 -1.64
CA TRP A 46 24.72 -5.14 -2.87
C TRP A 46 26.21 -5.28 -3.20
N LEU A 47 27.01 -4.23 -2.93
CA LEU A 47 28.45 -4.22 -3.22
C LEU A 47 29.29 -5.03 -2.22
N THR A 48 28.73 -5.35 -1.06
CA THR A 48 29.41 -6.11 0.02
C THR A 48 28.86 -7.53 0.18
N ASP A 49 28.01 -7.99 -0.75
CA ASP A 49 27.32 -9.29 -0.68
C ASP A 49 26.69 -9.53 0.71
N ALA A 50 25.96 -8.50 1.20
CA ALA A 50 25.37 -8.51 2.52
C ALA A 50 24.36 -9.64 2.70
N ASP A 51 24.28 -10.18 3.91
CA ASP A 51 23.30 -11.20 4.30
C ASP A 51 21.89 -10.62 4.53
N ALA A 52 20.90 -11.49 4.70
CA ALA A 52 19.52 -11.11 4.94
C ALA A 52 19.34 -10.23 6.19
N ASP A 53 20.08 -10.49 7.27
CA ASP A 53 20.00 -9.70 8.50
C ASP A 53 20.49 -8.27 8.28
N SER A 54 21.52 -8.09 7.48
CA SER A 54 22.00 -6.78 7.05
C SER A 54 20.93 -6.02 6.25
N PHE A 55 20.23 -6.67 5.30
CA PHE A 55 19.11 -6.06 4.60
C PHE A 55 17.96 -5.71 5.57
N ASN A 56 17.60 -6.62 6.48
CA ASN A 56 16.55 -6.43 7.47
C ASN A 56 16.80 -5.20 8.36
N ALA A 57 18.04 -4.95 8.75
CA ALA A 57 18.41 -3.81 9.59
C ALA A 57 18.08 -2.45 8.96
N TRP A 58 18.04 -2.37 7.63
CA TRP A 58 17.73 -1.14 6.90
C TRP A 58 16.27 -0.98 6.50
N VAL A 59 15.44 -2.02 6.63
CA VAL A 59 14.00 -1.95 6.30
C VAL A 59 13.28 -0.80 6.99
N PRO A 60 13.46 -0.54 8.31
CA PRO A 60 12.77 0.56 8.98
C PRO A 60 13.13 1.93 8.37
N LEU A 61 14.39 2.14 7.98
CA LEU A 61 14.82 3.39 7.33
C LEU A 61 14.23 3.50 5.91
N LEU A 62 14.25 2.42 5.15
CA LEU A 62 13.69 2.37 3.80
C LEU A 62 12.19 2.64 3.83
N SER A 63 11.45 2.12 4.79
CA SER A 63 10.01 2.36 4.93
C SER A 63 9.65 3.85 5.08
N TRP A 64 10.59 4.67 5.57
CA TRP A 64 10.41 6.13 5.68
C TRP A 64 10.96 6.92 4.48
N ALA A 65 11.69 6.28 3.56
CA ALA A 65 12.21 6.94 2.37
C ALA A 65 11.11 7.60 1.50
N PRO A 66 9.93 6.98 1.26
CA PRO A 66 8.86 7.63 0.53
C PRO A 66 8.31 8.88 1.24
N ALA A 67 8.18 8.87 2.58
CA ALA A 67 7.74 10.05 3.34
C ALA A 67 8.75 11.20 3.22
N LEU A 68 10.05 10.92 3.35
CA LEU A 68 11.11 11.91 3.20
C LEU A 68 11.13 12.47 1.78
N SER A 69 10.97 11.60 0.77
CA SER A 69 10.88 12.01 -0.63
C SER A 69 9.70 12.94 -0.89
N ALA A 70 8.53 12.61 -0.32
CA ALA A 70 7.34 13.47 -0.39
C ALA A 70 7.59 14.82 0.29
N LEU A 71 8.20 14.84 1.48
CA LEU A 71 8.49 16.07 2.20
C LEU A 71 9.42 16.98 1.40
N VAL A 72 10.53 16.45 0.90
CA VAL A 72 11.51 17.23 0.13
C VAL A 72 10.90 17.72 -1.19
N ALA A 73 10.19 16.85 -1.93
CA ALA A 73 9.49 17.23 -3.15
C ALA A 73 8.49 18.36 -2.90
N HIS A 74 7.71 18.28 -1.80
CA HIS A 74 6.78 19.35 -1.41
C HIS A 74 7.51 20.66 -1.12
N LEU A 75 8.60 20.64 -0.37
CA LEU A 75 9.38 21.83 -0.03
C LEU A 75 9.98 22.49 -1.27
N LEU A 76 10.47 21.72 -2.23
CA LEU A 76 11.05 22.21 -3.48
C LEU A 76 10.00 22.81 -4.43
N THR A 77 8.76 22.30 -4.40
CA THR A 77 7.74 22.67 -5.37
C THR A 77 6.67 23.63 -4.82
N ARG A 78 6.53 23.80 -3.50
CA ARG A 78 5.52 24.64 -2.85
C ARG A 78 5.50 26.11 -3.29
N ARG A 79 6.62 26.61 -3.85
CA ARG A 79 6.72 27.99 -4.38
C ARG A 79 6.05 28.17 -5.74
N HIS A 80 5.77 27.07 -6.43
CA HIS A 80 5.28 27.05 -7.81
C HIS A 80 3.84 26.51 -7.93
N GLY A 81 3.17 26.26 -6.82
CA GLY A 81 1.83 25.70 -6.78
C GLY A 81 0.95 26.28 -5.63
N PRO A 82 -0.27 25.78 -5.47
CA PRO A 82 -1.14 26.19 -4.38
C PRO A 82 -0.47 26.00 -3.03
N ARG A 83 -0.59 26.99 -2.12
CA ARG A 83 -0.03 26.93 -0.75
C ARG A 83 -0.85 25.97 0.13
N VAL A 84 -0.73 24.66 -0.12
CA VAL A 84 -1.33 23.64 0.74
C VAL A 84 -0.29 23.19 1.76
N SER A 85 -0.70 23.04 3.02
CA SER A 85 0.21 22.50 4.05
C SER A 85 0.56 21.03 3.74
N PHE A 86 1.79 20.63 4.08
CA PHE A 86 2.25 19.26 3.88
C PHE A 86 1.27 18.22 4.42
N VAL A 87 0.81 18.39 5.66
CA VAL A 87 -0.13 17.47 6.36
C VAL A 87 -1.44 17.27 5.60
N ARG A 88 -1.95 18.32 4.92
CA ARG A 88 -3.13 18.22 4.06
C ARG A 88 -2.80 17.55 2.72
N TRP A 89 -1.67 17.94 2.13
CA TRP A 89 -1.25 17.40 0.84
C TRP A 89 -1.00 15.89 0.88
N VAL A 90 -0.35 15.39 1.96
CA VAL A 90 -0.15 13.95 2.17
C VAL A 90 -1.34 13.25 2.84
N ALA A 91 -2.48 13.95 2.97
CA ALA A 91 -3.72 13.41 3.51
C ALA A 91 -3.59 12.76 4.91
N ILE A 92 -2.66 13.25 5.74
CA ILE A 92 -2.63 12.91 7.17
C ILE A 92 -3.91 13.40 7.84
N ARG A 93 -4.45 14.56 7.42
CA ARG A 93 -5.79 15.03 7.82
C ARG A 93 -6.79 14.79 6.69
N PRO A 94 -8.03 14.40 7.01
CA PRO A 94 -8.60 14.23 8.36
C PRO A 94 -8.15 12.94 9.06
N PHE A 95 -8.10 12.97 10.40
CA PHE A 95 -7.81 11.77 11.22
C PHE A 95 -9.03 10.92 11.49
N ALA A 96 -10.21 11.54 11.64
CA ALA A 96 -11.43 10.87 12.02
C ALA A 96 -12.62 11.41 11.23
N SER A 97 -13.45 10.49 10.77
CA SER A 97 -14.77 10.74 10.19
C SER A 97 -15.51 9.40 10.09
N ARG A 98 -16.83 9.43 9.87
CA ARG A 98 -17.61 8.20 9.63
C ARG A 98 -17.06 7.43 8.40
N ARG A 99 -16.56 8.13 7.38
CA ARG A 99 -15.95 7.50 6.21
C ARG A 99 -14.65 6.79 6.56
N ILE A 100 -13.80 7.43 7.36
CA ILE A 100 -12.55 6.82 7.83
C ILE A 100 -12.87 5.58 8.66
N ALA A 101 -13.74 5.68 9.65
CA ALA A 101 -14.12 4.53 10.50
C ALA A 101 -14.71 3.37 9.68
N GLY A 102 -15.63 3.67 8.75
CA GLY A 102 -16.18 2.66 7.85
C GLY A 102 -15.15 2.02 6.93
N THR A 103 -14.15 2.81 6.47
CA THR A 103 -13.07 2.27 5.63
C THR A 103 -12.10 1.41 6.46
N TRP A 104 -11.80 1.77 7.71
CA TRP A 104 -11.02 0.93 8.63
C TRP A 104 -11.69 -0.43 8.85
N ALA A 105 -13.00 -0.43 9.14
CA ALA A 105 -13.77 -1.67 9.32
C ALA A 105 -13.80 -2.52 8.03
N LEU A 106 -13.98 -1.89 6.87
CA LEU A 106 -13.94 -2.59 5.59
C LEU A 106 -12.57 -3.22 5.34
N MET A 107 -11.47 -2.50 5.57
CA MET A 107 -10.11 -3.04 5.37
C MET A 107 -9.80 -4.18 6.35
N LEU A 108 -10.26 -4.09 7.59
CA LEU A 108 -10.18 -5.21 8.53
C LEU A 108 -10.89 -6.45 7.96
N GLY A 109 -12.12 -6.30 7.47
CA GLY A 109 -12.86 -7.40 6.84
C GLY A 109 -12.13 -7.98 5.63
N VAL A 110 -11.63 -7.13 4.73
CA VAL A 110 -10.90 -7.56 3.52
C VAL A 110 -9.67 -8.37 3.89
N PHE A 111 -8.82 -7.89 4.80
CA PHE A 111 -7.57 -8.57 5.17
C PHE A 111 -7.73 -9.71 6.18
N LEU A 112 -8.91 -9.93 6.70
CA LEU A 112 -9.26 -11.20 7.35
C LEU A 112 -9.80 -12.23 6.35
N VAL A 113 -10.58 -11.79 5.37
CA VAL A 113 -11.18 -12.69 4.36
C VAL A 113 -10.15 -13.22 3.38
N ILE A 114 -9.21 -12.40 2.90
CA ILE A 114 -8.21 -12.85 1.92
C ILE A 114 -7.43 -14.07 2.43
N PRO A 115 -6.69 -14.02 3.55
CA PRO A 115 -5.93 -15.18 4.02
C PRO A 115 -6.83 -16.34 4.44
N ALA A 116 -7.97 -16.08 5.07
CA ALA A 116 -8.90 -17.14 5.47
C ALA A 116 -9.47 -17.90 4.27
N ALA A 117 -9.89 -17.20 3.22
CA ALA A 117 -10.46 -17.81 2.02
C ALA A 117 -9.38 -18.52 1.19
N SER A 118 -8.21 -17.91 0.98
CA SER A 118 -7.12 -18.52 0.22
C SER A 118 -6.58 -19.78 0.90
N THR A 119 -6.34 -19.70 2.21
CA THR A 119 -5.90 -20.87 3.01
C THR A 119 -6.94 -21.98 2.99
N SER A 120 -8.22 -21.65 3.28
CA SER A 120 -9.29 -22.66 3.29
C SER A 120 -9.47 -23.35 1.94
N LEU A 121 -9.42 -22.58 0.85
CA LEU A 121 -9.54 -23.15 -0.50
C LEU A 121 -8.32 -24.01 -0.86
N GLY A 122 -7.10 -23.52 -0.57
CA GLY A 122 -5.87 -24.26 -0.82
C GLY A 122 -5.80 -25.60 -0.07
N VAL A 123 -6.26 -25.62 1.19
CA VAL A 123 -6.39 -26.85 1.99
C VAL A 123 -7.47 -27.78 1.40
N ALA A 124 -8.64 -27.21 1.06
CA ALA A 124 -9.76 -28.00 0.55
C ALA A 124 -9.45 -28.75 -0.76
N ILE A 125 -8.61 -28.16 -1.63
CA ILE A 125 -8.22 -28.81 -2.90
C ILE A 125 -6.85 -29.50 -2.83
N GLY A 126 -6.24 -29.57 -1.64
CA GLY A 126 -5.03 -30.34 -1.38
C GLY A 126 -3.73 -29.72 -1.88
N LEU A 127 -3.69 -28.40 -2.14
CA LEU A 127 -2.43 -27.70 -2.49
C LEU A 127 -1.51 -27.53 -1.29
N VAL A 128 -2.07 -27.30 -0.11
CA VAL A 128 -1.35 -27.19 1.15
C VAL A 128 -2.04 -28.03 2.22
N ALA A 129 -1.28 -28.51 3.19
CA ALA A 129 -1.85 -29.17 4.35
C ALA A 129 -2.16 -28.16 5.44
N TRP A 130 -3.29 -28.35 6.13
CA TRP A 130 -3.59 -27.64 7.38
C TRP A 130 -2.65 -28.16 8.46
N ARG A 131 -1.68 -27.36 8.86
CA ARG A 131 -0.65 -27.70 9.85
C ARG A 131 -0.39 -26.50 10.76
N PRO A 132 -1.33 -26.16 11.65
CA PRO A 132 -1.11 -25.05 12.59
C PRO A 132 0.11 -25.32 13.46
N SER A 133 0.98 -24.33 13.58
CA SER A 133 2.11 -24.36 14.51
C SER A 133 1.61 -24.47 15.95
N PRO A 134 2.39 -25.00 16.89
CA PRO A 134 2.01 -25.05 18.31
C PRO A 134 1.64 -23.66 18.87
N GLU A 135 2.29 -22.61 18.34
CA GLU A 135 2.13 -21.23 18.76
C GLU A 135 0.96 -20.51 18.05
N ALA A 136 0.39 -21.09 16.98
CA ALA A 136 -0.62 -20.42 16.15
C ALA A 136 -1.76 -19.83 16.99
N TRP A 137 -2.27 -20.57 17.95
CA TRP A 137 -3.42 -20.14 18.76
C TRP A 137 -3.07 -19.05 19.79
N SER A 138 -1.83 -19.01 20.30
CA SER A 138 -1.35 -17.94 21.17
C SER A 138 -1.00 -16.67 20.39
N LEU A 139 -0.58 -16.81 19.12
CA LEU A 139 -0.25 -15.68 18.24
C LEU A 139 -1.49 -15.06 17.57
N LEU A 140 -2.57 -15.82 17.37
CA LEU A 140 -3.77 -15.36 16.70
C LEU A 140 -4.34 -14.05 17.31
N PRO A 141 -4.50 -13.90 18.65
CA PRO A 141 -5.01 -12.66 19.24
C PRO A 141 -4.02 -11.49 19.12
N LEU A 142 -2.75 -11.76 18.79
CA LEU A 142 -1.71 -10.74 18.65
C LEU A 142 -1.65 -10.13 17.25
N ILE A 143 -2.39 -10.64 16.27
CA ILE A 143 -2.43 -10.10 14.90
C ILE A 143 -2.78 -8.61 14.90
N LEU A 144 -3.82 -8.20 15.63
CA LEU A 144 -4.24 -6.79 15.70
C LEU A 144 -3.22 -5.92 16.46
N PRO A 145 -2.68 -6.30 17.62
CA PRO A 145 -1.54 -5.63 18.24
C PRO A 145 -0.34 -5.48 17.29
N PHE A 146 0.05 -6.52 16.56
CA PHE A 146 1.15 -6.44 15.60
C PHE A 146 0.82 -5.52 14.41
N ALA A 147 -0.41 -5.54 13.90
CA ALA A 147 -0.85 -4.59 12.88
C ALA A 147 -0.79 -3.14 13.40
N LEU A 148 -1.17 -2.87 14.64
CA LEU A 148 -1.06 -1.54 15.24
C LEU A 148 0.40 -1.09 15.40
N LEU A 149 1.31 -1.98 15.81
CA LEU A 149 2.74 -1.70 15.85
C LEU A 149 3.31 -1.49 14.44
N GLY A 150 2.87 -2.30 13.48
CA GLY A 150 3.25 -2.18 12.08
C GLY A 150 2.89 -0.83 11.45
N LEU A 151 1.90 -0.10 11.99
CA LEU A 151 1.62 1.27 11.55
C LEU A 151 2.84 2.18 11.65
N LEU A 152 3.77 1.96 12.59
CA LEU A 152 4.96 2.79 12.74
C LEU A 152 5.89 2.70 11.52
N THR A 153 6.00 1.53 10.91
CA THR A 153 6.82 1.31 9.71
C THR A 153 6.07 1.71 8.44
N VAL A 154 4.87 1.16 8.21
CA VAL A 154 4.13 1.40 6.97
C VAL A 154 3.65 2.84 6.80
N THR A 155 3.54 3.63 7.89
CA THR A 155 3.13 5.03 7.80
C THR A 155 4.09 5.86 6.95
N GLY A 156 5.38 5.60 7.01
CA GLY A 156 6.37 6.27 6.16
C GLY A 156 6.10 6.02 4.67
N GLU A 157 5.79 4.79 4.32
CA GLU A 157 5.41 4.42 2.95
C GLU A 157 4.12 5.11 2.53
N GLU A 158 3.07 5.01 3.34
CA GLU A 158 1.75 5.53 2.98
C GLU A 158 1.70 7.06 2.91
N ILE A 159 2.51 7.78 3.68
CA ILE A 159 2.71 9.22 3.53
C ILE A 159 3.23 9.54 2.12
N GLY A 160 4.19 8.78 1.63
CA GLY A 160 4.74 8.96 0.29
C GLY A 160 3.77 8.54 -0.80
N TRP A 161 3.37 7.27 -0.77
CA TRP A 161 2.61 6.65 -1.86
C TRP A 161 1.14 7.10 -1.91
N ARG A 162 0.37 6.88 -0.82
CA ARG A 162 -1.08 7.18 -0.77
C ARG A 162 -1.37 8.59 -0.30
N GLY A 163 -0.38 9.22 0.36
CA GLY A 163 -0.43 10.65 0.69
C GLY A 163 -0.02 11.51 -0.50
N GLY A 164 1.27 11.79 -0.60
CA GLY A 164 1.83 12.76 -1.54
C GLY A 164 1.65 12.39 -3.01
N LEU A 165 2.07 11.18 -3.39
CA LEU A 165 2.04 10.77 -4.78
C LEU A 165 0.60 10.61 -5.29
N GLN A 166 -0.28 9.97 -4.54
CA GLN A 166 -1.67 9.79 -4.96
C GLN A 166 -2.40 11.13 -5.10
N THR A 167 -2.16 12.09 -4.20
CA THR A 167 -2.70 13.45 -4.32
C THR A 167 -2.15 14.16 -5.55
N THR A 168 -0.86 14.01 -5.86
CA THR A 168 -0.23 14.59 -7.06
C THR A 168 -0.80 14.03 -8.36
N LEU A 169 -1.13 12.72 -8.37
CA LEU A 169 -1.62 12.00 -9.55
C LEU A 169 -3.15 12.00 -9.67
N GLU A 170 -3.88 12.57 -8.70
CA GLU A 170 -5.35 12.64 -8.71
C GLU A 170 -5.95 13.14 -10.05
N PRO A 171 -5.36 14.13 -10.77
CA PRO A 171 -5.88 14.57 -12.07
C PRO A 171 -5.91 13.49 -13.16
N LEU A 172 -5.14 12.41 -13.05
CA LEU A 172 -5.17 11.28 -13.98
C LEU A 172 -6.42 10.40 -13.81
N GLY A 173 -7.17 10.62 -12.73
CA GLY A 173 -8.31 9.80 -12.33
C GLY A 173 -7.91 8.58 -11.49
N ALA A 174 -8.86 8.07 -10.71
CA ALA A 174 -8.64 7.07 -9.67
C ALA A 174 -7.88 5.82 -10.17
N PHE A 175 -8.30 5.23 -11.30
CA PHE A 175 -7.69 4.00 -11.80
C PHE A 175 -6.25 4.21 -12.30
N ARG A 176 -6.01 5.25 -13.14
CA ARG A 176 -4.68 5.50 -13.71
C ARG A 176 -3.67 5.90 -12.63
N ALA A 177 -4.09 6.74 -11.68
CA ALA A 177 -3.26 7.11 -10.55
C ALA A 177 -2.90 5.89 -9.70
N SER A 178 -3.89 5.05 -9.35
CA SER A 178 -3.66 3.82 -8.58
C SER A 178 -2.73 2.84 -9.32
N ALA A 179 -2.94 2.63 -10.62
CA ALA A 179 -2.10 1.75 -11.43
C ALA A 179 -0.64 2.23 -11.46
N LEU A 180 -0.42 3.53 -11.70
CA LEU A 180 0.94 4.07 -11.72
C LEU A 180 1.64 3.96 -10.36
N ILE A 181 0.93 4.30 -9.27
CA ILE A 181 1.48 4.19 -7.91
C ILE A 181 1.84 2.74 -7.58
N THR A 182 0.96 1.82 -7.89
CA THR A 182 1.13 0.40 -7.62
C THR A 182 2.32 -0.20 -8.35
N VAL A 183 2.50 0.15 -9.63
CA VAL A 183 3.68 -0.26 -10.42
C VAL A 183 4.96 0.31 -9.81
N LEU A 184 4.97 1.62 -9.49
CA LEU A 184 6.14 2.25 -8.89
C LEU A 184 6.46 1.68 -7.50
N TRP A 185 5.45 1.34 -6.71
CA TRP A 185 5.60 0.73 -5.40
C TRP A 185 6.18 -0.69 -5.49
N ALA A 186 5.69 -1.51 -6.42
CA ALA A 186 6.25 -2.83 -6.68
C ALA A 186 7.71 -2.76 -7.16
N LEU A 187 8.02 -1.85 -8.09
CA LEU A 187 9.38 -1.64 -8.58
C LEU A 187 10.34 -1.17 -7.48
N TRP A 188 9.84 -0.34 -6.55
CA TRP A 188 10.65 0.15 -5.43
C TRP A 188 11.03 -0.96 -4.45
N HIS A 189 10.24 -2.03 -4.34
CA HIS A 189 10.57 -3.20 -3.52
C HIS A 189 11.62 -4.12 -4.13
N LEU A 190 11.79 -4.09 -5.48
CA LEU A 190 12.69 -5.01 -6.17
C LEU A 190 14.14 -5.02 -5.65
N PRO A 191 14.81 -3.88 -5.38
CA PRO A 191 16.17 -3.91 -4.85
C PRO A 191 16.30 -4.71 -3.56
N LEU A 192 15.30 -4.62 -2.67
CA LEU A 192 15.28 -5.34 -1.41
C LEU A 192 14.97 -6.84 -1.60
N THR A 193 13.93 -7.17 -2.35
CA THR A 193 13.52 -8.58 -2.57
C THR A 193 14.55 -9.35 -3.39
N LEU A 194 15.21 -8.70 -4.35
CA LEU A 194 16.34 -9.27 -5.04
C LEU A 194 17.56 -9.44 -4.13
N GLY A 195 17.77 -8.53 -3.17
CA GLY A 195 18.82 -8.65 -2.15
C GLY A 195 18.61 -9.91 -1.30
N TYR A 196 17.40 -10.15 -0.82
CA TYR A 196 17.06 -11.39 -0.12
C TYR A 196 17.21 -12.64 -0.99
N ALA A 197 16.94 -12.54 -2.28
CA ALA A 197 17.17 -13.66 -3.19
C ALA A 197 18.67 -13.92 -3.42
N ALA A 198 19.48 -12.88 -3.51
CA ALA A 198 20.93 -13.00 -3.67
C ALA A 198 21.60 -13.56 -2.40
N SER A 199 21.10 -13.22 -1.20
CA SER A 199 21.56 -13.80 0.06
C SER A 199 21.06 -15.23 0.32
N GLY A 200 20.17 -15.77 -0.54
CA GLY A 200 19.61 -17.11 -0.39
C GLY A 200 18.42 -17.20 0.57
N ASP A 201 17.93 -16.06 1.09
CA ASP A 201 16.79 -16.02 2.02
C ASP A 201 15.44 -16.17 1.30
N LEU A 202 15.35 -15.74 0.03
CA LEU A 202 14.19 -15.93 -0.83
C LEU A 202 14.56 -16.73 -2.10
N ALA A 203 13.65 -17.56 -2.59
CA ALA A 203 13.77 -18.11 -3.93
C ALA A 203 13.32 -17.06 -4.98
N VAL A 204 13.79 -17.19 -6.22
CA VAL A 204 13.38 -16.30 -7.32
C VAL A 204 11.86 -16.31 -7.53
N ARG A 205 11.20 -17.46 -7.30
CA ARG A 205 9.74 -17.55 -7.37
C ARG A 205 9.04 -16.65 -6.35
N ASP A 206 9.63 -16.48 -5.16
CA ASP A 206 9.07 -15.60 -4.11
C ASP A 206 9.19 -14.11 -4.50
N VAL A 207 10.28 -13.72 -5.18
CA VAL A 207 10.43 -12.35 -5.73
C VAL A 207 9.33 -12.06 -6.76
N VAL A 208 9.05 -13.02 -7.64
CA VAL A 208 7.97 -12.87 -8.64
C VAL A 208 6.60 -12.80 -7.94
N ALA A 209 6.34 -13.72 -7.00
CA ALA A 209 5.09 -13.76 -6.25
C ALA A 209 4.85 -12.44 -5.50
N THR A 210 5.81 -11.97 -4.71
CA THR A 210 5.75 -10.69 -3.99
C THR A 210 5.49 -9.51 -4.94
N SER A 211 6.16 -9.47 -6.10
CA SER A 211 5.95 -8.40 -7.06
C SER A 211 4.51 -8.34 -7.58
N VAL A 212 3.90 -9.50 -7.87
CA VAL A 212 2.50 -9.58 -8.30
C VAL A 212 1.55 -9.25 -7.16
N ASP A 213 1.82 -9.71 -5.94
CA ASP A 213 1.05 -9.36 -4.74
C ASP A 213 0.99 -7.85 -4.55
N LEU A 214 2.12 -7.16 -4.60
CA LEU A 214 2.20 -5.71 -4.49
C LEU A 214 1.42 -5.00 -5.59
N LEU A 215 1.46 -5.52 -6.84
CA LEU A 215 0.69 -4.99 -7.96
C LEU A 215 -0.83 -5.09 -7.73
N ILE A 216 -1.32 -6.14 -7.11
CA ILE A 216 -2.76 -6.33 -6.87
C ILE A 216 -3.19 -5.58 -5.61
N ILE A 217 -2.47 -5.74 -4.50
CA ILE A 217 -2.79 -5.14 -3.20
C ILE A 217 -2.73 -3.61 -3.26
N GLY A 218 -1.82 -3.05 -4.04
CA GLY A 218 -1.69 -1.62 -4.22
C GLY A 218 -2.99 -0.92 -4.65
N PHE A 219 -3.87 -1.60 -5.40
CA PHE A 219 -5.20 -1.09 -5.73
C PHE A 219 -6.13 -1.07 -4.51
N VAL A 220 -6.06 -2.06 -3.62
CA VAL A 220 -6.85 -2.08 -2.37
C VAL A 220 -6.45 -0.90 -1.48
N LEU A 221 -5.15 -0.67 -1.30
CA LEU A 221 -4.64 0.45 -0.50
C LEU A 221 -5.03 1.80 -1.11
N SER A 222 -4.92 1.95 -2.44
CA SER A 222 -5.35 3.15 -3.14
C SER A 222 -6.86 3.39 -3.02
N ALA A 223 -7.68 2.33 -3.07
CA ALA A 223 -9.11 2.41 -2.85
C ALA A 223 -9.45 2.89 -1.43
N ALA A 224 -8.76 2.38 -0.41
CA ALA A 224 -8.92 2.81 0.98
C ALA A 224 -8.64 4.32 1.13
N ARG A 225 -7.58 4.83 0.49
CA ARG A 225 -7.26 6.27 0.45
C ARG A 225 -8.36 7.08 -0.26
N ILE A 226 -8.87 6.61 -1.39
CA ILE A 226 -9.92 7.30 -2.16
C ILE A 226 -11.23 7.36 -1.37
N MET A 227 -11.66 6.25 -0.77
CA MET A 227 -12.90 6.17 0.01
C MET A 227 -12.90 7.10 1.22
N SER A 228 -11.79 7.18 1.91
CA SER A 228 -11.67 7.91 3.18
C SER A 228 -11.22 9.36 3.03
N SER A 229 -10.59 9.71 1.91
CA SER A 229 -9.85 10.97 1.71
C SER A 229 -8.72 11.17 2.73
N SER A 230 -8.24 10.09 3.34
CA SER A 230 -7.18 10.07 4.36
C SER A 230 -6.22 8.92 4.10
N MET A 231 -4.93 9.09 4.38
CA MET A 231 -3.95 8.02 4.21
C MET A 231 -4.06 6.93 5.28
N TRP A 232 -4.68 7.21 6.43
CA TRP A 232 -4.70 6.31 7.57
C TRP A 232 -5.37 4.96 7.32
N PRO A 233 -6.53 4.88 6.61
CA PRO A 233 -7.10 3.57 6.26
C PRO A 233 -6.24 2.77 5.29
N ALA A 234 -5.42 3.43 4.45
CA ALA A 234 -4.44 2.72 3.62
C ALA A 234 -3.29 2.19 4.47
N ALA A 235 -2.76 2.98 5.40
CA ALA A 235 -1.74 2.53 6.35
C ALA A 235 -2.23 1.34 7.21
N TRP A 236 -3.48 1.41 7.68
CA TRP A 236 -4.12 0.32 8.40
C TRP A 236 -4.23 -0.95 7.54
N ALA A 237 -4.72 -0.82 6.32
CA ALA A 237 -4.82 -1.93 5.37
C ALA A 237 -3.46 -2.58 5.09
N HIS A 238 -2.41 -1.77 4.92
CA HIS A 238 -1.03 -2.22 4.73
C HIS A 238 -0.51 -2.98 5.96
N ALA A 239 -0.70 -2.43 7.15
CA ALA A 239 -0.29 -3.10 8.39
C ALA A 239 -1.05 -4.42 8.63
N LEU A 240 -2.36 -4.46 8.31
CA LEU A 240 -3.15 -5.69 8.35
C LEU A 240 -2.63 -6.73 7.35
N MET A 241 -2.33 -6.31 6.11
CA MET A 241 -1.72 -7.18 5.11
C MET A 241 -0.49 -7.88 5.66
N ASN A 242 0.48 -7.09 6.15
CA ASN A 242 1.72 -7.62 6.68
C ASN A 242 1.51 -8.57 7.87
N SER A 243 0.48 -8.34 8.69
CA SER A 243 0.23 -9.18 9.86
C SER A 243 -0.58 -10.43 9.54
N THR A 244 -1.65 -10.31 8.74
CA THR A 244 -2.60 -11.42 8.52
C THR A 244 -2.11 -12.44 7.50
N LEU A 245 -1.48 -11.98 6.40
CA LEU A 245 -0.93 -12.88 5.38
C LEU A 245 0.26 -13.65 5.93
N VAL A 246 1.22 -12.94 6.54
CA VAL A 246 2.38 -13.58 7.15
C VAL A 246 1.96 -14.57 8.25
N PHE A 247 0.97 -14.22 9.09
CA PHE A 247 0.46 -15.14 10.09
C PHE A 247 -0.09 -16.42 9.46
N ALA A 248 -0.93 -16.30 8.42
CA ALA A 248 -1.55 -17.46 7.79
C ALA A 248 -0.51 -18.39 7.13
N GLU A 249 0.43 -17.82 6.39
CA GLU A 249 1.49 -18.58 5.72
C GLU A 249 2.46 -19.24 6.69
N SER A 250 2.84 -18.54 7.75
CA SER A 250 3.87 -19.04 8.68
C SER A 250 3.31 -19.95 9.75
N ASN A 251 2.01 -19.87 10.07
CA ASN A 251 1.47 -20.54 11.25
C ASN A 251 0.30 -21.50 11.01
N LEU A 252 -0.33 -21.50 9.84
CA LEU A 252 -1.54 -22.30 9.63
C LEU A 252 -1.38 -23.45 8.64
N THR A 253 -0.41 -23.36 7.74
CA THR A 253 -0.26 -24.35 6.65
C THR A 253 1.18 -24.80 6.47
N THR A 254 1.39 -25.75 5.56
CA THR A 254 2.75 -26.05 5.06
C THR A 254 3.41 -24.75 4.58
N SER A 255 4.64 -24.50 5.05
CA SER A 255 5.41 -23.33 4.66
C SER A 255 5.54 -23.22 3.13
N ALA A 256 5.41 -22.02 2.59
CA ALA A 256 5.61 -21.76 1.16
C ALA A 256 6.99 -22.24 0.67
N ARG A 257 8.01 -22.15 1.53
CA ARG A 257 9.39 -22.63 1.24
C ARG A 257 9.45 -24.13 0.96
N ASP A 258 8.60 -24.91 1.62
CA ASP A 258 8.58 -26.37 1.54
C ASP A 258 7.69 -26.90 0.40
N LEU A 259 6.96 -26.01 -0.29
CA LEU A 259 6.09 -26.38 -1.38
C LEU A 259 6.88 -26.63 -2.67
N ALA A 260 6.54 -27.71 -3.39
CA ALA A 260 6.94 -27.86 -4.77
C ALA A 260 6.30 -26.76 -5.65
N ASP A 261 6.86 -26.48 -6.83
CA ASP A 261 6.42 -25.36 -7.69
C ASP A 261 4.94 -25.41 -8.05
N GLY A 262 4.38 -26.59 -8.35
CA GLY A 262 2.97 -26.71 -8.68
C GLY A 262 2.03 -26.23 -7.57
N PRO A 263 2.09 -26.79 -6.36
CA PRO A 263 1.34 -26.31 -5.20
C PRO A 263 1.63 -24.83 -4.86
N PHE A 264 2.88 -24.38 -4.94
CA PHE A 264 3.25 -22.98 -4.70
C PHE A 264 2.48 -22.04 -5.65
N TRP A 265 2.60 -22.23 -6.96
CA TRP A 265 1.93 -21.37 -7.94
C TRP A 265 0.41 -21.53 -7.91
N GLY A 266 -0.09 -22.71 -7.54
CA GLY A 266 -1.52 -22.93 -7.28
C GLY A 266 -2.05 -22.06 -6.15
N MET A 267 -1.32 -22.00 -5.02
CA MET A 267 -1.66 -21.12 -3.90
C MET A 267 -1.57 -19.64 -4.27
N GLN A 268 -0.52 -19.24 -4.97
CA GLN A 268 -0.40 -17.86 -5.45
C GLN A 268 -1.56 -17.47 -6.37
N ALA A 269 -1.95 -18.32 -7.31
CA ALA A 269 -3.08 -18.06 -8.21
C ALA A 269 -4.41 -17.88 -7.44
N ILE A 270 -4.66 -18.68 -6.40
CA ILE A 270 -5.84 -18.53 -5.53
C ILE A 270 -5.78 -17.20 -4.79
N THR A 271 -4.65 -16.88 -4.15
CA THR A 271 -4.47 -15.63 -3.40
C THR A 271 -4.62 -14.43 -4.32
N TRP A 272 -4.03 -14.45 -5.51
CA TRP A 272 -4.17 -13.39 -6.51
C TRP A 272 -5.61 -13.23 -7.01
N ALA A 273 -6.34 -14.32 -7.22
CA ALA A 273 -7.73 -14.25 -7.63
C ALA A 273 -8.61 -13.60 -6.54
N ILE A 274 -8.47 -14.02 -5.29
CA ILE A 274 -9.25 -13.49 -4.15
C ILE A 274 -8.88 -12.03 -3.88
N THR A 275 -7.58 -11.70 -3.88
CA THR A 275 -7.09 -10.33 -3.69
C THR A 275 -7.50 -9.44 -4.87
N GLY A 276 -7.43 -9.95 -6.10
CA GLY A 276 -7.87 -9.25 -7.31
C GLY A 276 -9.36 -8.93 -7.29
N LEU A 277 -10.20 -9.88 -6.89
CA LEU A 277 -11.63 -9.64 -6.69
C LEU A 277 -11.87 -8.57 -5.61
N SER A 278 -11.12 -8.62 -4.51
CA SER A 278 -11.17 -7.62 -3.45
C SER A 278 -10.72 -6.24 -3.94
N ALA A 279 -9.69 -6.17 -4.77
CA ALA A 279 -9.22 -4.94 -5.39
C ALA A 279 -10.27 -4.33 -6.33
N VAL A 280 -10.89 -5.16 -7.19
CA VAL A 280 -11.98 -4.72 -8.07
C VAL A 280 -13.17 -4.20 -7.25
N ALA A 281 -13.61 -4.96 -6.24
CA ALA A 281 -14.74 -4.58 -5.39
C ALA A 281 -14.48 -3.25 -4.66
N THR A 282 -13.33 -3.11 -4.01
CA THR A 282 -12.97 -1.89 -3.27
C THR A 282 -12.79 -0.68 -4.20
N MET A 283 -12.20 -0.84 -5.38
CA MET A 283 -12.09 0.23 -6.39
C MET A 283 -13.45 0.66 -6.95
N LEU A 284 -14.38 -0.28 -7.16
CA LEU A 284 -15.76 0.05 -7.56
C LEU A 284 -16.48 0.85 -6.47
N ILE A 285 -16.35 0.47 -5.20
CA ILE A 285 -16.91 1.22 -4.06
C ILE A 285 -16.30 2.62 -4.00
N ALA A 286 -14.97 2.73 -4.11
CA ALA A 286 -14.23 3.99 -4.07
C ALA A 286 -14.69 4.95 -5.19
N THR A 287 -14.76 4.47 -6.43
CA THR A 287 -15.18 5.30 -7.58
C THR A 287 -16.64 5.71 -7.51
N ARG A 288 -17.54 4.85 -7.01
CA ARG A 288 -18.95 5.20 -6.77
C ARG A 288 -19.10 6.26 -5.69
N SER A 289 -18.32 6.18 -4.61
CA SER A 289 -18.36 7.17 -3.52
C SER A 289 -17.95 8.56 -4.00
N VAL A 290 -16.92 8.67 -4.84
CA VAL A 290 -16.48 9.93 -5.44
C VAL A 290 -17.56 10.49 -6.36
N ARG A 291 -18.14 9.67 -7.25
CA ARG A 291 -19.22 10.11 -8.17
C ARG A 291 -20.44 10.62 -7.41
N ARG A 292 -20.82 9.96 -6.31
CA ARG A 292 -21.94 10.40 -5.45
C ARG A 292 -21.64 11.73 -4.78
N ALA A 293 -20.43 11.93 -4.25
CA ALA A 293 -20.03 13.19 -3.65
C ALA A 293 -20.07 14.35 -4.65
N ASN A 294 -19.58 14.13 -5.87
CA ASN A 294 -19.59 15.13 -6.93
C ASN A 294 -21.02 15.52 -7.37
N ARG A 295 -21.94 14.55 -7.48
CA ARG A 295 -23.36 14.84 -7.79
C ARG A 295 -24.06 15.70 -6.74
N LEU A 296 -23.73 15.48 -5.45
CA LEU A 296 -24.30 16.27 -4.35
C LEU A 296 -23.70 17.67 -4.24
N ALA A 297 -22.50 17.89 -4.78
CA ALA A 297 -21.83 19.18 -4.80
C ALA A 297 -22.23 20.07 -5.98
N THR A 298 -22.87 19.52 -7.03
CA THR A 298 -23.36 20.29 -8.18
C THR A 298 -24.79 20.73 -7.88
N PRO A 299 -25.07 22.07 -7.74
CA PRO A 299 -26.45 22.55 -7.58
C PRO A 299 -27.27 22.10 -8.78
N GLN A 300 -28.45 21.56 -8.55
CA GLN A 300 -29.46 21.39 -9.61
C GLN A 300 -29.94 22.79 -10.00
N LEU A 301 -29.55 23.23 -11.22
CA LEU A 301 -30.08 24.45 -11.85
C LEU A 301 -31.51 24.21 -12.31
#